data_f2a5da885a3dc2775f2f4786271da91d
#
_entry.id   f2a5da885a3dc2775f2f4786271da91d
#
_cell.length_a   1.000
_cell.length_b   1.000
_cell.length_c   1.000
_cell.angle_alpha   90.00
_cell.angle_beta   90.00
_cell.angle_gamma   90.00
#
_symmetry.space_group_name_H-M   'P 1'
#
loop_
_entity.id
_entity.type
_entity.pdbx_description
1 polymer ?
#
loop_
_entity_poly.entity_id
_entity_poly.type
_entity_poly.pdbx_seq_one_letter_code
_entity_poly.pdbx_strand_id
1 'polypeptide(L)'
;RDDGSSDSTWDLLIAYKERYPMVFDALEGENVGFAMSFTRLLQRAVERYNDADYFAFCDQDDVWMPDKLKAAVDRLKGEDHSIPLVYCSNTTLVDVNLRVIREAWDPRRVALTKERALIQSFATGCTMVFNRVAAETYVTHLPEVIKVHDFLMYQLCMFLGKVVWDEKSYILYRQHGNNQIGKKDFMGRMRKRMEGHYKEHVLELQNRRFLAAYKDLLSEEAVWLISRFV
;
A
#
# COMPACT_ATOMS: atom_id res chain seq x y z
N ARG A 1 -6.21 0.20 13.67
CA ARG A 1 -7.67 0.23 13.70
C ARG A 1 -8.19 -1.21 13.69
N ASP A 2 -9.09 -1.51 14.59
CA ASP A 2 -9.89 -2.72 14.52
C ASP A 2 -11.05 -2.53 13.53
N ASP A 3 -11.24 -3.49 12.62
CA ASP A 3 -12.26 -3.42 11.56
C ASP A 3 -13.48 -4.31 11.89
N GLY A 4 -13.87 -4.34 13.17
CA GLY A 4 -15.01 -5.13 13.67
C GLY A 4 -14.64 -6.59 13.91
N SER A 5 -13.52 -6.85 14.58
CA SER A 5 -13.13 -8.21 14.97
C SER A 5 -14.14 -8.83 15.93
N SER A 6 -14.36 -10.14 15.80
CA SER A 6 -15.26 -10.91 16.65
C SER A 6 -14.54 -11.70 17.74
N ASP A 7 -13.21 -11.61 17.78
CA ASP A 7 -12.36 -12.25 18.79
C ASP A 7 -11.81 -11.22 19.78
N SER A 8 -10.79 -11.59 20.59
CA SER A 8 -10.17 -10.70 21.57
C SER A 8 -9.21 -9.65 20.98
N THR A 9 -9.22 -9.38 19.67
CA THR A 9 -8.32 -8.41 19.05
C THR A 9 -8.48 -7.03 19.66
N TRP A 10 -9.72 -6.55 19.87
CA TRP A 10 -9.96 -5.25 20.49
C TRP A 10 -9.40 -5.13 21.89
N ASP A 11 -9.61 -6.15 22.75
CA ASP A 11 -9.09 -6.18 24.11
C ASP A 11 -7.56 -6.12 24.13
N LEU A 12 -6.90 -6.80 23.20
CA LEU A 12 -5.45 -6.73 23.01
C LEU A 12 -5.00 -5.32 22.63
N LEU A 13 -5.68 -4.66 21.69
CA LEU A 13 -5.35 -3.30 21.27
C LEU A 13 -5.49 -2.31 22.43
N ILE A 14 -6.52 -2.44 23.28
CA ILE A 14 -6.70 -1.60 24.46
C ILE A 14 -5.58 -1.84 25.47
N ALA A 15 -5.22 -3.09 25.76
CA ALA A 15 -4.11 -3.42 26.63
C ALA A 15 -2.76 -2.83 26.16
N TYR A 16 -2.51 -2.84 24.83
CA TYR A 16 -1.33 -2.17 24.26
C TYR A 16 -1.39 -0.65 24.38
N LYS A 17 -2.56 -0.04 24.16
CA LYS A 17 -2.75 1.41 24.34
C LYS A 17 -2.51 1.85 25.77
N GLU A 18 -2.99 1.10 26.76
CA GLU A 18 -2.74 1.36 28.18
C GLU A 18 -1.26 1.22 28.55
N ARG A 19 -0.59 0.22 27.99
CA ARG A 19 0.84 -0.05 28.23
C ARG A 19 1.76 0.97 27.54
N TYR A 20 1.39 1.49 26.38
CA TYR A 20 2.22 2.36 25.56
C TYR A 20 1.47 3.62 25.08
N PRO A 21 0.90 4.43 25.99
CA PRO A 21 -0.04 5.51 25.63
C PRO A 21 0.60 6.61 24.77
N MET A 22 1.92 6.77 24.80
CA MET A 22 2.64 7.81 24.05
C MET A 22 2.98 7.39 22.61
N VAL A 23 2.92 6.09 22.29
CA VAL A 23 3.37 5.57 20.99
C VAL A 23 2.33 4.67 20.32
N PHE A 24 1.24 4.34 21.01
CA PHE A 24 0.21 3.46 20.51
C PHE A 24 -1.17 4.09 20.65
N ASP A 25 -1.92 4.17 19.55
CA ASP A 25 -3.32 4.55 19.54
C ASP A 25 -4.16 3.44 18.90
N ALA A 26 -5.39 3.27 19.35
CA ALA A 26 -6.32 2.27 18.86
C ALA A 26 -7.64 2.92 18.49
N LEU A 27 -8.20 2.51 17.36
CA LEU A 27 -9.51 2.91 16.86
C LEU A 27 -10.37 1.66 16.66
N GLU A 28 -11.56 1.66 17.19
CA GLU A 28 -12.60 0.68 16.88
C GLU A 28 -13.49 1.19 15.75
N GLY A 29 -13.99 0.28 14.94
CA GLY A 29 -14.94 0.65 13.89
C GLY A 29 -15.63 -0.55 13.24
N GLU A 30 -16.72 -0.28 12.56
CA GLU A 30 -17.42 -1.28 11.76
C GLU A 30 -16.52 -1.85 10.67
N ASN A 31 -16.78 -3.09 10.25
CA ASN A 31 -16.07 -3.72 9.15
C ASN A 31 -16.36 -2.99 7.83
N VAL A 32 -15.34 -2.34 7.30
CA VAL A 32 -15.36 -1.63 6.02
C VAL A 32 -14.42 -2.25 4.99
N GLY A 33 -13.76 -3.33 5.36
CA GLY A 33 -12.75 -4.02 4.57
C GLY A 33 -11.37 -3.34 4.65
N PHE A 34 -10.34 -4.14 4.39
CA PHE A 34 -8.94 -3.75 4.63
C PHE A 34 -8.54 -2.41 3.97
N ALA A 35 -8.92 -2.19 2.70
CA ALA A 35 -8.52 -0.97 1.98
C ALA A 35 -9.09 0.30 2.63
N MET A 36 -10.35 0.28 3.03
CA MET A 36 -10.98 1.42 3.72
C MET A 36 -10.53 1.53 5.17
N SER A 37 -10.20 0.42 5.84
CA SER A 37 -9.65 0.42 7.18
C SER A 37 -8.30 1.14 7.23
N PHE A 38 -7.38 0.83 6.31
CA PHE A 38 -6.11 1.57 6.14
C PHE A 38 -6.33 3.04 5.77
N THR A 39 -7.27 3.32 4.86
CA THR A 39 -7.60 4.70 4.45
C THR A 39 -8.09 5.54 5.64
N ARG A 40 -9.04 5.03 6.43
CA ARG A 40 -9.56 5.73 7.63
C ARG A 40 -8.47 5.92 8.70
N LEU A 41 -7.59 4.93 8.86
CA LEU A 41 -6.45 5.03 9.77
C LEU A 41 -5.48 6.12 9.31
N LEU A 42 -5.18 6.19 8.00
CA LEU A 42 -4.31 7.24 7.44
C LEU A 42 -4.94 8.63 7.57
N GLN A 43 -6.24 8.80 7.30
CA GLN A 43 -6.97 10.06 7.55
C GLN A 43 -6.78 10.51 9.00
N ARG A 44 -7.02 9.61 9.95
CA ARG A 44 -6.84 9.90 11.38
C ARG A 44 -5.40 10.25 11.74
N ALA A 45 -4.43 9.58 11.14
CA ALA A 45 -3.01 9.84 11.40
C ALA A 45 -2.57 11.20 10.88
N VAL A 46 -3.00 11.58 9.67
CA VAL A 46 -2.71 12.90 9.07
C VAL A 46 -3.31 14.03 9.92
N GLU A 47 -4.55 13.88 10.38
CA GLU A 47 -5.22 14.86 11.23
C GLU A 47 -4.58 15.02 12.61
N ARG A 48 -4.16 13.91 13.23
CA ARG A 48 -3.69 13.90 14.61
C ARG A 48 -2.21 14.25 14.77
N TYR A 49 -1.37 13.84 13.82
CA TYR A 49 0.09 13.95 13.93
C TYR A 49 0.63 14.96 12.91
N ASN A 50 0.41 16.26 13.21
CA ASN A 50 0.77 17.37 12.30
C ASN A 50 2.27 17.50 12.06
N ASP A 51 3.10 16.99 12.98
CA ASP A 51 4.56 17.04 12.98
C ASP A 51 5.23 15.79 12.39
N ALA A 52 4.43 14.78 11.99
CA ALA A 52 4.98 13.60 11.35
C ALA A 52 5.36 13.89 9.89
N ASP A 53 6.63 13.71 9.54
CA ASP A 53 7.13 13.86 8.17
C ASP A 53 6.84 12.65 7.30
N TYR A 54 6.76 11.46 7.91
CA TYR A 54 6.60 10.18 7.22
C TYR A 54 5.51 9.31 7.83
N PHE A 55 4.89 8.52 6.98
CA PHE A 55 3.87 7.52 7.32
C PHE A 55 4.26 6.17 6.72
N ALA A 56 3.78 5.09 7.32
CA ALA A 56 4.01 3.74 6.80
C ALA A 56 2.78 2.87 7.01
N PHE A 57 2.49 1.99 6.05
CA PHE A 57 1.49 0.94 6.25
C PHE A 57 2.14 -0.26 6.95
N CYS A 58 1.40 -0.89 7.85
CA CYS A 58 1.83 -2.06 8.61
C CYS A 58 0.71 -3.07 8.68
N ASP A 59 0.93 -4.24 8.09
CA ASP A 59 0.04 -5.38 8.24
C ASP A 59 0.35 -6.09 9.58
N GLN A 60 -0.66 -6.69 10.20
CA GLN A 60 -0.58 -7.27 11.55
C GLN A 60 0.14 -8.63 11.60
N ASP A 61 0.35 -9.26 10.45
CA ASP A 61 0.87 -10.63 10.32
C ASP A 61 2.32 -10.69 9.78
N ASP A 62 2.90 -9.55 9.43
CA ASP A 62 4.25 -9.44 8.90
C ASP A 62 5.29 -9.09 9.98
N VAL A 63 6.56 -9.35 9.68
CA VAL A 63 7.68 -9.00 10.58
C VAL A 63 8.57 -7.95 9.93
N TRP A 64 8.62 -6.76 10.51
CA TRP A 64 9.53 -5.70 10.11
C TRP A 64 10.94 -5.98 10.64
N MET A 65 11.94 -5.88 9.76
CA MET A 65 13.33 -5.90 10.19
C MET A 65 13.70 -4.58 10.89
N PRO A 66 14.64 -4.59 11.85
CA PRO A 66 14.98 -3.40 12.65
C PRO A 66 15.33 -2.17 11.83
N ASP A 67 15.98 -2.35 10.68
CA ASP A 67 16.46 -1.25 9.83
C ASP A 67 15.42 -0.73 8.82
N LYS A 68 14.21 -1.31 8.77
CA LYS A 68 13.20 -0.99 7.75
C LYS A 68 12.92 0.51 7.63
N LEU A 69 12.53 1.14 8.72
CA LEU A 69 12.19 2.57 8.72
C LEU A 69 13.41 3.44 8.45
N LYS A 70 14.56 3.10 9.05
CA LYS A 70 15.81 3.83 8.82
C LYS A 70 16.20 3.80 7.34
N ALA A 71 16.21 2.62 6.71
CA ALA A 71 16.56 2.46 5.30
C ALA A 71 15.61 3.29 4.40
N ALA A 72 14.31 3.24 4.66
CA ALA A 72 13.32 4.00 3.92
C ALA A 72 13.54 5.53 4.04
N VAL A 73 13.68 6.03 5.27
CA VAL A 73 13.88 7.46 5.52
C VAL A 73 15.20 7.95 4.94
N ASP A 74 16.30 7.19 5.07
CA ASP A 74 17.59 7.55 4.49
C ASP A 74 17.53 7.66 2.96
N ARG A 75 16.72 6.82 2.30
CA ARG A 75 16.49 6.88 0.85
C ARG A 75 15.61 8.05 0.43
N LEU A 76 14.62 8.41 1.24
CA LEU A 76 13.71 9.53 0.95
C LEU A 76 14.33 10.90 1.24
N LYS A 77 15.24 11.03 2.22
CA LYS A 77 15.84 12.30 2.61
C LYS A 77 16.54 13.07 1.47
N GLY A 78 17.01 12.37 0.44
CA GLY A 78 17.68 12.96 -0.72
C GLY A 78 16.74 13.43 -1.83
N GLU A 79 15.43 13.23 -1.66
CA GLU A 79 14.42 13.51 -2.68
C GLU A 79 13.72 14.86 -2.46
N ASP A 80 12.99 15.34 -3.45
CA ASP A 80 12.19 16.57 -3.34
C ASP A 80 10.93 16.33 -2.52
N HIS A 81 10.90 16.82 -1.28
CA HIS A 81 9.78 16.67 -0.35
C HIS A 81 8.57 17.53 -0.67
N SER A 82 8.62 18.41 -1.67
CA SER A 82 7.47 19.20 -2.12
C SER A 82 6.49 18.41 -2.98
N ILE A 83 6.86 17.21 -3.42
CA ILE A 83 6.03 16.31 -4.22
C ILE A 83 5.70 15.03 -3.43
N PRO A 84 4.63 14.28 -3.83
CA PRO A 84 4.33 12.97 -3.25
C PRO A 84 5.49 11.98 -3.44
N LEU A 85 6.01 11.43 -2.33
CA LEU A 85 7.09 10.46 -2.33
C LEU A 85 6.65 9.18 -1.65
N VAL A 86 6.96 8.03 -2.24
CA VAL A 86 6.85 6.72 -1.59
C VAL A 86 8.13 5.91 -1.80
N TYR A 87 8.68 5.43 -0.70
CA TYR A 87 9.66 4.35 -0.69
C TYR A 87 8.92 3.02 -0.60
N CYS A 88 9.39 2.04 -1.36
CA CYS A 88 8.99 0.65 -1.23
C CYS A 88 10.19 -0.26 -1.48
N SER A 89 10.16 -1.43 -0.87
CA SER A 89 11.24 -2.41 -0.99
C SER A 89 10.73 -3.76 -1.52
N ASN A 90 11.67 -4.63 -1.87
CA ASN A 90 11.33 -6.02 -2.06
C ASN A 90 10.78 -6.64 -0.78
N THR A 91 10.19 -7.82 -0.86
CA THR A 91 9.67 -8.59 0.28
C THR A 91 10.26 -10.00 0.27
N THR A 92 10.69 -10.48 1.44
CA THR A 92 11.04 -11.88 1.64
C THR A 92 9.79 -12.65 2.04
N LEU A 93 9.30 -13.50 1.15
CA LEU A 93 8.13 -14.36 1.44
C LEU A 93 8.54 -15.48 2.38
N VAL A 94 7.79 -15.63 3.48
CA VAL A 94 8.02 -16.66 4.50
C VAL A 94 6.75 -17.47 4.76
N ASP A 95 6.90 -18.68 5.28
CA ASP A 95 5.79 -19.50 5.75
C ASP A 95 5.30 -19.04 7.15
N VAL A 96 4.30 -19.73 7.70
CA VAL A 96 3.76 -19.45 9.05
C VAL A 96 4.79 -19.55 10.17
N ASN A 97 5.89 -20.29 9.94
CA ASN A 97 6.99 -20.48 10.88
C ASN A 97 8.19 -19.56 10.60
N LEU A 98 8.03 -18.55 9.74
CA LEU A 98 9.06 -17.60 9.29
C LEU A 98 10.21 -18.26 8.50
N ARG A 99 9.99 -19.43 7.90
CA ARG A 99 10.98 -20.04 7.01
C ARG A 99 10.89 -19.38 5.64
N VAL A 100 12.05 -18.95 5.13
CA VAL A 100 12.13 -18.26 3.83
C VAL A 100 11.67 -19.17 2.70
N ILE A 101 10.75 -18.68 1.88
CA ILE A 101 10.27 -19.33 0.67
C ILE A 101 11.06 -18.79 -0.54
N ARG A 102 11.04 -17.45 -0.75
CA ARG A 102 11.74 -16.72 -1.81
C ARG A 102 11.57 -15.21 -1.65
N GLU A 103 12.31 -14.45 -2.43
CA GLU A 103 12.00 -13.03 -2.66
C GLU A 103 10.76 -12.89 -3.55
N ALA A 104 9.97 -11.82 -3.33
CA ALA A 104 8.76 -11.58 -4.10
C ALA A 104 9.05 -11.20 -5.55
N TRP A 105 10.01 -10.30 -5.74
CA TRP A 105 10.36 -9.76 -7.05
C TRP A 105 11.81 -10.10 -7.44
N ASP A 106 11.99 -10.44 -8.69
CA ASP A 106 13.32 -10.40 -9.34
C ASP A 106 13.59 -8.93 -9.70
N PRO A 107 14.63 -8.29 -9.13
CA PRO A 107 14.91 -6.87 -9.36
C PRO A 107 15.01 -6.49 -10.85
N ARG A 108 15.49 -7.42 -11.69
CA ARG A 108 15.62 -7.21 -13.15
C ARG A 108 14.28 -7.07 -13.86
N ARG A 109 13.17 -7.43 -13.22
CA ARG A 109 11.81 -7.37 -13.79
C ARG A 109 11.00 -6.19 -13.24
N VAL A 110 11.54 -5.47 -12.27
CA VAL A 110 10.90 -4.26 -11.73
C VAL A 110 11.13 -3.12 -12.72
N ALA A 111 10.04 -2.55 -13.21
CA ALA A 111 10.07 -1.40 -14.10
C ALA A 111 9.05 -0.37 -13.63
N LEU A 112 9.56 0.71 -13.07
CA LEU A 112 8.76 1.81 -12.53
C LEU A 112 8.42 2.79 -13.65
N THR A 113 7.42 2.45 -14.46
CA THR A 113 6.90 3.33 -15.51
C THR A 113 5.42 3.61 -15.28
N LYS A 114 4.95 4.77 -15.77
CA LYS A 114 3.54 5.18 -15.66
C LYS A 114 2.60 4.19 -16.33
N GLU A 115 2.98 3.64 -17.49
CA GLU A 115 2.21 2.63 -18.21
C GLU A 115 2.04 1.35 -17.37
N ARG A 116 3.12 0.89 -16.74
CA ARG A 116 3.04 -0.29 -15.87
C ARG A 116 2.22 -0.04 -14.62
N ALA A 117 2.26 1.16 -14.06
CA ALA A 117 1.46 1.52 -12.89
C ALA A 117 -0.06 1.48 -13.17
N LEU A 118 -0.50 1.46 -14.41
CA LEU A 118 -1.91 1.26 -14.76
C LEU A 118 -2.37 -0.20 -14.68
N ILE A 119 -1.44 -1.14 -14.68
CA ILE A 119 -1.76 -2.58 -14.73
C ILE A 119 -1.14 -3.40 -13.60
N GLN A 120 -0.13 -2.86 -12.90
CA GLN A 120 0.61 -3.59 -11.90
C GLN A 120 1.24 -2.64 -10.87
N SER A 121 1.18 -3.00 -9.57
CA SER A 121 2.02 -2.43 -8.53
C SER A 121 3.20 -3.35 -8.24
N PHE A 122 4.40 -2.78 -8.09
CA PHE A 122 5.56 -3.46 -7.53
C PHE A 122 5.70 -3.20 -6.03
N ALA A 123 4.98 -2.24 -5.51
CA ALA A 123 4.99 -1.89 -4.09
C ALA A 123 3.94 -2.71 -3.35
N THR A 124 4.35 -3.41 -2.30
CA THR A 124 3.46 -4.08 -1.35
C THR A 124 3.24 -3.14 -0.17
N GLY A 125 2.01 -2.97 0.29
CA GLY A 125 1.63 -1.99 1.32
C GLY A 125 2.53 -2.01 2.55
N CYS A 126 2.79 -3.20 3.08
CA CYS A 126 3.65 -3.39 4.25
C CYS A 126 5.12 -2.95 4.07
N THR A 127 5.58 -2.70 2.83
CA THR A 127 6.92 -2.16 2.56
C THR A 127 6.94 -0.64 2.48
N MET A 128 5.78 0.00 2.29
CA MET A 128 5.69 1.43 1.99
C MET A 128 6.03 2.30 3.19
N VAL A 129 6.85 3.32 2.91
CA VAL A 129 7.04 4.52 3.73
C VAL A 129 6.90 5.72 2.80
N PHE A 130 6.07 6.68 3.15
CA PHE A 130 5.76 7.81 2.27
C PHE A 130 5.75 9.14 3.05
N ASN A 131 6.00 10.23 2.34
CA ASN A 131 6.07 11.55 2.96
C ASN A 131 4.67 12.12 3.25
N ARG A 132 4.63 13.21 4.01
CA ARG A 132 3.40 13.93 4.37
C ARG A 132 2.62 14.36 3.13
N VAL A 133 3.28 14.89 2.11
CA VAL A 133 2.61 15.35 0.87
C VAL A 133 1.87 14.20 0.19
N ALA A 134 2.46 13.00 0.15
CA ALA A 134 1.76 11.82 -0.38
C ALA A 134 0.56 11.43 0.48
N ALA A 135 0.70 11.45 1.82
CA ALA A 135 -0.38 11.14 2.74
C ALA A 135 -1.55 12.13 2.61
N GLU A 136 -1.27 13.43 2.61
CA GLU A 136 -2.27 14.49 2.48
C GLU A 136 -2.96 14.44 1.12
N THR A 137 -2.19 14.29 0.02
CA THR A 137 -2.77 14.15 -1.32
C THR A 137 -3.69 12.93 -1.42
N TYR A 138 -3.28 11.80 -0.82
CA TYR A 138 -4.09 10.59 -0.79
C TYR A 138 -5.43 10.82 -0.06
N VAL A 139 -5.41 11.37 1.16
CA VAL A 139 -6.63 11.49 1.98
C VAL A 139 -7.56 12.61 1.51
N THR A 140 -7.04 13.60 0.78
CA THR A 140 -7.82 14.72 0.24
C THR A 140 -8.55 14.36 -1.06
N HIS A 141 -7.98 13.45 -1.89
CA HIS A 141 -8.49 13.13 -3.22
C HIS A 141 -8.87 11.64 -3.33
N LEU A 142 -9.76 11.18 -2.42
CA LEU A 142 -10.17 9.77 -2.40
C LEU A 142 -11.07 9.43 -3.60
N PRO A 143 -10.76 8.37 -4.35
CA PRO A 143 -11.70 7.79 -5.30
C PRO A 143 -12.97 7.29 -4.59
N GLU A 144 -14.09 7.27 -5.31
CA GLU A 144 -15.37 6.76 -4.82
C GLU A 144 -15.27 5.35 -4.21
N VAL A 145 -14.44 4.49 -4.78
CA VAL A 145 -14.15 3.14 -4.29
C VAL A 145 -12.68 2.83 -4.37
N ILE A 146 -12.10 2.47 -3.23
CA ILE A 146 -10.71 2.02 -3.11
C ILE A 146 -10.72 0.49 -2.98
N LYS A 147 -10.20 -0.20 -3.98
CA LYS A 147 -10.08 -1.67 -3.96
C LYS A 147 -8.85 -2.14 -3.20
N VAL A 148 -7.73 -1.43 -3.38
CA VAL A 148 -6.43 -1.77 -2.79
C VAL A 148 -5.72 -0.46 -2.45
N HIS A 149 -5.52 -0.18 -1.17
CA HIS A 149 -5.01 1.09 -0.66
C HIS A 149 -3.56 1.37 -1.09
N ASP A 150 -2.73 0.33 -1.09
CA ASP A 150 -1.32 0.44 -1.48
C ASP A 150 -1.15 0.63 -2.99
N PHE A 151 -1.99 0.01 -3.81
CA PHE A 151 -1.97 0.27 -5.25
C PHE A 151 -2.36 1.72 -5.56
N LEU A 152 -3.34 2.28 -4.86
CA LEU A 152 -3.72 3.68 -5.00
C LEU A 152 -2.55 4.60 -4.61
N MET A 153 -1.88 4.36 -3.48
CA MET A 153 -0.69 5.12 -3.05
C MET A 153 0.44 5.01 -4.09
N TYR A 154 0.68 3.81 -4.62
CA TYR A 154 1.67 3.60 -5.66
C TYR A 154 1.35 4.38 -6.94
N GLN A 155 0.10 4.31 -7.45
CA GLN A 155 -0.33 5.07 -8.62
C GLN A 155 -0.20 6.58 -8.38
N LEU A 156 -0.65 7.07 -7.24
CA LEU A 156 -0.54 8.48 -6.87
C LEU A 156 0.91 8.97 -7.00
N CYS A 157 1.87 8.28 -6.37
CA CYS A 157 3.27 8.69 -6.40
C CYS A 157 3.92 8.48 -7.78
N MET A 158 3.48 7.49 -8.57
CA MET A 158 3.96 7.31 -9.95
C MET A 158 3.52 8.43 -10.89
N PHE A 159 2.34 9.00 -10.68
CA PHE A 159 1.79 10.03 -11.57
C PHE A 159 2.01 11.45 -11.10
N LEU A 160 2.02 11.70 -9.79
CA LEU A 160 2.12 13.04 -9.19
C LEU A 160 3.47 13.32 -8.51
N GLY A 161 4.32 12.31 -8.37
CA GLY A 161 5.56 12.44 -7.62
C GLY A 161 6.61 11.41 -8.01
N LYS A 162 7.14 10.70 -7.00
CA LYS A 162 8.22 9.73 -7.21
C LYS A 162 8.05 8.46 -6.37
N VAL A 163 8.34 7.32 -6.98
CA VAL A 163 8.49 6.02 -6.31
C VAL A 163 9.98 5.69 -6.21
N VAL A 164 10.46 5.43 -5.00
CA VAL A 164 11.83 5.00 -4.70
C VAL A 164 11.78 3.51 -4.38
N TRP A 165 12.33 2.69 -5.28
CA TRP A 165 12.40 1.25 -5.12
C TRP A 165 13.74 0.81 -4.54
N ASP A 166 13.68 -0.14 -3.59
CA ASP A 166 14.85 -0.83 -3.05
C ASP A 166 14.75 -2.33 -3.34
N GLU A 167 15.80 -2.89 -3.95
CA GLU A 167 15.85 -4.33 -4.25
C GLU A 167 16.01 -5.20 -3.02
N LYS A 168 16.55 -4.62 -1.92
CA LYS A 168 16.71 -5.33 -0.66
C LYS A 168 15.38 -5.42 0.08
N SER A 169 15.10 -6.57 0.67
CA SER A 169 13.95 -6.76 1.55
C SER A 169 14.27 -6.33 2.98
N TYR A 170 13.30 -5.66 3.61
CA TYR A 170 13.33 -5.28 5.03
C TYR A 170 12.09 -5.79 5.77
N ILE A 171 11.42 -6.79 5.19
CA ILE A 171 10.20 -7.36 5.75
C ILE A 171 10.12 -8.86 5.47
N LEU A 172 9.69 -9.62 6.45
CA LEU A 172 9.29 -11.00 6.28
C LEU A 172 7.78 -11.03 6.07
N TYR A 173 7.37 -11.21 4.81
CA TYR A 173 5.96 -11.22 4.40
C TYR A 173 5.39 -12.63 4.59
N ARG A 174 4.51 -12.79 5.56
CA ARG A 174 3.99 -14.09 5.95
C ARG A 174 2.94 -14.60 4.97
N GLN A 175 3.12 -15.84 4.51
CA GLN A 175 2.18 -16.53 3.65
C GLN A 175 1.36 -17.54 4.45
N HIS A 176 0.05 -17.35 4.51
CA HIS A 176 -0.91 -18.27 5.11
C HIS A 176 -2.20 -18.35 4.28
N GLY A 177 -3.09 -19.32 4.59
CA GLY A 177 -4.30 -19.56 3.79
C GLY A 177 -5.28 -18.40 3.72
N ASN A 178 -5.21 -17.48 4.69
CA ASN A 178 -6.14 -16.36 4.86
C ASN A 178 -5.59 -15.01 4.32
N ASN A 179 -4.44 -14.98 3.66
CA ASN A 179 -3.95 -13.73 3.06
C ASN A 179 -4.98 -13.16 2.09
N GLN A 180 -5.31 -11.87 2.24
CA GLN A 180 -6.26 -11.17 1.34
C GLN A 180 -5.71 -11.10 -0.10
N ILE A 181 -4.40 -10.93 -0.23
CA ILE A 181 -3.66 -10.91 -1.49
C ILE A 181 -2.51 -11.92 -1.36
N GLY A 182 -2.69 -13.12 -1.82
CA GLY A 182 -1.64 -14.14 -1.79
C GLY A 182 -2.18 -15.50 -2.20
N LYS A 183 -1.30 -16.41 -2.59
CA LYS A 183 -1.55 -17.78 -3.09
C LYS A 183 -2.90 -18.00 -3.78
N LYS A 184 -2.89 -17.84 -5.09
CA LYS A 184 -3.74 -18.71 -5.91
C LYS A 184 -2.82 -19.81 -6.44
N ASP A 185 -3.21 -21.05 -6.15
CA ASP A 185 -2.57 -22.22 -6.69
C ASP A 185 -2.52 -22.17 -8.23
N PHE A 186 -1.78 -23.08 -8.85
CA PHE A 186 -1.62 -23.13 -10.31
C PHE A 186 -2.99 -23.21 -11.04
N MET A 187 -3.95 -23.95 -10.49
CA MET A 187 -5.31 -24.06 -11.05
C MET A 187 -6.10 -22.75 -10.91
N GLY A 188 -5.99 -22.05 -9.78
CA GLY A 188 -6.58 -20.72 -9.59
C GLY A 188 -5.99 -19.67 -10.54
N ARG A 189 -4.71 -19.77 -10.90
CA ARG A 189 -4.07 -18.93 -11.93
C ARG A 189 -4.57 -19.26 -13.34
N MET A 190 -4.73 -20.55 -13.68
CA MET A 190 -5.30 -20.96 -14.97
C MET A 190 -6.76 -20.53 -15.11
N ARG A 191 -7.58 -20.75 -14.07
CA ARG A 191 -8.98 -20.31 -14.03
C ARG A 191 -9.11 -18.80 -14.20
N LYS A 192 -8.25 -17.98 -13.53
CA LYS A 192 -8.21 -16.52 -13.72
C LYS A 192 -7.70 -16.09 -15.11
N ARG A 193 -6.88 -16.89 -15.77
CA ARG A 193 -6.44 -16.61 -17.13
C ARG A 193 -7.56 -16.84 -18.16
N MET A 194 -8.47 -17.78 -17.88
CA MET A 194 -9.70 -17.96 -18.65
C MET A 194 -10.78 -16.89 -18.33
N GLU A 195 -10.74 -16.28 -17.14
CA GLU A 195 -11.54 -15.14 -16.72
C GLU A 195 -10.93 -13.79 -17.14
N GLY A 196 -10.15 -13.74 -18.23
CA GLY A 196 -9.38 -12.57 -18.69
C GLY A 196 -10.20 -11.28 -18.76
N HIS A 197 -11.44 -11.34 -19.23
CA HIS A 197 -12.37 -10.21 -19.25
C HIS A 197 -12.64 -9.58 -17.87
N TYR A 198 -12.61 -10.34 -16.79
CA TYR A 198 -12.88 -9.82 -15.46
C TYR A 198 -11.73 -8.96 -14.92
N LYS A 199 -10.47 -9.28 -15.27
CA LYS A 199 -9.30 -8.51 -14.83
C LYS A 199 -9.17 -7.17 -15.56
N GLU A 200 -9.42 -7.16 -16.87
CA GLU A 200 -9.37 -5.93 -17.67
C GLU A 200 -10.40 -4.92 -17.17
N HIS A 201 -11.62 -5.34 -16.92
CA HIS A 201 -12.68 -4.47 -16.38
C HIS A 201 -12.37 -3.91 -14.98
N VAL A 202 -11.70 -4.68 -14.12
CA VAL A 202 -11.33 -4.21 -12.76
C VAL A 202 -10.24 -3.15 -12.83
N LEU A 203 -9.23 -3.33 -13.67
CA LEU A 203 -8.15 -2.36 -13.85
C LEU A 203 -8.64 -1.09 -14.56
N GLU A 204 -9.44 -1.24 -15.61
CA GLU A 204 -10.12 -0.14 -16.29
C GLU A 204 -10.89 0.74 -15.30
N LEU A 205 -11.76 0.12 -14.50
CA LEU A 205 -12.57 0.83 -13.51
C LEU A 205 -11.72 1.49 -12.42
N GLN A 206 -10.63 0.87 -12.00
CA GLN A 206 -9.69 1.45 -11.06
C GLN A 206 -9.01 2.69 -11.64
N ASN A 207 -8.50 2.60 -12.88
CA ASN A 207 -7.85 3.72 -13.57
C ASN A 207 -8.83 4.86 -13.84
N ARG A 208 -10.08 4.55 -14.20
CA ARG A 208 -11.15 5.54 -14.37
C ARG A 208 -11.43 6.31 -13.07
N ARG A 209 -11.50 5.60 -11.94
CA ARG A 209 -11.69 6.22 -10.61
C ARG A 209 -10.48 7.03 -10.18
N PHE A 210 -9.27 6.54 -10.45
CA PHE A 210 -8.04 7.29 -10.22
C PHE A 210 -8.03 8.59 -11.03
N LEU A 211 -8.30 8.51 -12.35
CA LEU A 211 -8.40 9.68 -13.20
C LEU A 211 -9.43 10.69 -12.69
N ALA A 212 -10.62 10.23 -12.31
CA ALA A 212 -11.67 11.12 -11.80
C ALA A 212 -11.26 11.83 -10.50
N ALA A 213 -10.57 11.13 -9.58
CA ALA A 213 -10.18 11.69 -8.29
C ALA A 213 -8.99 12.65 -8.37
N TYR A 214 -8.06 12.44 -9.32
CA TYR A 214 -6.80 13.19 -9.38
C TYR A 214 -6.65 14.06 -10.64
N LYS A 215 -7.68 14.17 -11.49
CA LYS A 215 -7.62 14.84 -12.79
C LYS A 215 -7.01 16.24 -12.73
N ASP A 216 -7.39 17.02 -11.73
CA ASP A 216 -6.96 18.42 -11.59
C ASP A 216 -5.49 18.56 -11.13
N LEU A 217 -4.89 17.48 -10.65
CA LEU A 217 -3.49 17.41 -10.24
C LEU A 217 -2.59 16.78 -11.31
N LEU A 218 -3.17 16.08 -12.29
CA LEU A 218 -2.44 15.34 -13.32
C LEU A 218 -2.00 16.27 -14.45
N SER A 219 -0.82 16.01 -15.01
CA SER A 219 -0.42 16.64 -16.29
C SER A 219 -1.31 16.18 -17.44
N GLU A 220 -1.40 16.99 -18.50
CA GLU A 220 -2.14 16.62 -19.71
C GLU A 220 -1.66 15.29 -20.31
N GLU A 221 -0.34 15.05 -20.30
CA GLU A 221 0.25 13.78 -20.74
C GLU A 221 -0.24 12.60 -19.90
N ALA A 222 -0.30 12.76 -18.57
CA ALA A 222 -0.79 11.72 -17.65
C ALA A 222 -2.29 11.45 -17.86
N VAL A 223 -3.09 12.50 -18.02
CA VAL A 223 -4.52 12.39 -18.35
C VAL A 223 -4.71 11.64 -19.68
N TRP A 224 -3.95 12.01 -20.72
CA TRP A 224 -4.01 11.33 -22.01
C TRP A 224 -3.62 9.84 -21.89
N LEU A 225 -2.52 9.54 -21.18
CA LEU A 225 -2.06 8.17 -20.99
C LEU A 225 -3.12 7.31 -20.28
N ILE A 226 -3.67 7.79 -19.15
CA ILE A 226 -4.67 7.05 -18.37
C ILE A 226 -5.94 6.87 -19.20
N SER A 227 -6.37 7.90 -19.94
CA SER A 227 -7.60 7.86 -20.75
C SER A 227 -7.59 6.77 -21.84
N ARG A 228 -6.43 6.25 -22.20
CA ARG A 228 -6.32 5.11 -23.13
C ARG A 228 -6.54 3.74 -22.49
N PHE A 229 -6.60 3.69 -21.13
CA PHE A 229 -6.80 2.47 -20.33
C PHE A 229 -8.17 2.45 -19.64
N VAL A 230 -9.06 3.40 -19.96
CA VAL A 230 -10.38 3.56 -19.33
C VAL A 230 -11.50 3.64 -20.35
#